data_0a3d40363d8e3f48eb609352a43f9031
#
_entry.id   0a3d40363d8e3f48eb609352a43f9031
#
_cell.length_a   1.000
_cell.length_b   1.000
_cell.length_c   1.000
_cell.angle_alpha   90.00
_cell.angle_beta   90.00
_cell.angle_gamma   90.00
#
_symmetry.space_group_name_H-M   'P 1'
#
loop_
_entity.id
_entity.type
_entity.pdbx_description
1 polymer ?
#
loop_
_entity_poly.entity_id
_entity_poly.type
_entity_poly.pdbx_seq_one_letter_code
_entity_poly.pdbx_strand_id
1 'polypeptide(L)'
;MSDDEAVTALQSLPHEIAERSASGISFNCVVDAHEITRVDASSSSSSSGGDADADAKKHLVKTSVQPRENQIKSSSEYQSIEYTKDGSMFASVASDGNSVVVFDSETNAEISRIDEDVSGTSCVSFSNTGKFLSIYRKGANHAGGTKEKNLSVWEIKNGEERPKKVFECFQKTFVKQEWPYLQFTKDDRVCARCVTNEIQFYDAENFDETNFVRYRIPGVALARLSMSETKPTVGVFVPESKGIPGSVRIYEVPDVKKATSGGGENDVSEPNAVARKSFFRISEVDLKWAPDGSALLVCGYCEVDASNKNYYGESSLHFLKADGSLDCKVDLSKEGPVHDAQWSPTSENFAVCYGFMPAKCTIFDAKKCAATYELGAGPHNTIRWNPFGRFIMLAGFGNLPGDVKFYHRLFDGKFKLMGSCRAACSVTAEWSPCGRRLLTSTVAPRLNVDNGFKIWRYNGELLAHEEREKLYEAVWRPRKEGAYPSLGISKNSKRVEGGSANGSANAIPEKPAAFVPPHLRNKSGGSSASGGMGSRSNSGGNFSLATVSAEEARAGKVKAAVDNIAKKQQQTQQKRVIPGAEPVVTETAAQKKNRKKAEARRAKKLAEEMEKNKV
;
A
#
# COMPACT_ATOMS: atom_id res chain seq x y z
N MET A 1 -29.43 23.31 17.65
CA MET A 1 -28.01 23.13 17.99
C MET A 1 -27.24 24.16 17.18
N SER A 2 -26.42 24.98 17.82
CA SER A 2 -25.50 25.87 17.10
C SER A 2 -24.45 25.03 16.37
N ASP A 3 -23.88 25.57 15.28
CA ASP A 3 -22.83 24.88 14.52
C ASP A 3 -21.64 24.45 15.42
N ASP A 4 -21.37 25.21 16.47
CA ASP A 4 -20.35 24.89 17.47
C ASP A 4 -20.71 23.70 18.37
N GLU A 5 -21.99 23.50 18.71
CA GLU A 5 -22.47 22.35 19.50
C GLU A 5 -22.45 21.08 18.64
N ALA A 6 -22.82 21.17 17.36
CA ALA A 6 -22.73 20.06 16.41
C ALA A 6 -21.27 19.66 16.15
N VAL A 7 -20.37 20.62 16.01
CA VAL A 7 -18.92 20.38 15.87
C VAL A 7 -18.34 19.74 17.14
N THR A 8 -18.76 20.17 18.31
CA THR A 8 -18.33 19.59 19.60
C THR A 8 -18.86 18.17 19.78
N ALA A 9 -20.12 17.92 19.44
CA ALA A 9 -20.72 16.57 19.51
C ALA A 9 -20.07 15.59 18.53
N LEU A 10 -19.73 16.03 17.31
CA LEU A 10 -19.04 15.21 16.32
C LEU A 10 -17.56 14.98 16.64
N GLN A 11 -16.93 15.84 17.45
CA GLN A 11 -15.59 15.63 17.97
C GLN A 11 -15.55 14.58 19.09
N SER A 12 -16.68 14.26 19.70
CA SER A 12 -16.78 13.29 20.81
C SER A 12 -16.89 11.82 20.34
N LEU A 13 -17.03 11.55 19.03
CA LEU A 13 -17.01 10.18 18.55
C LEU A 13 -15.66 9.54 18.81
N PRO A 14 -15.60 8.39 19.48
CA PRO A 14 -14.34 7.73 19.78
C PRO A 14 -13.63 7.31 18.50
N HIS A 15 -12.32 7.56 18.47
CA HIS A 15 -11.46 7.04 17.42
C HIS A 15 -10.98 5.65 17.83
N GLU A 16 -11.40 4.65 17.10
CA GLU A 16 -11.12 3.26 17.43
C GLU A 16 -10.04 2.67 16.52
N ILE A 17 -9.13 1.92 17.13
CA ILE A 17 -8.11 1.13 16.46
C ILE A 17 -8.40 -0.33 16.74
N ALA A 18 -8.51 -1.13 15.69
CA ALA A 18 -8.46 -2.58 15.79
C ALA A 18 -7.02 -3.02 15.58
N GLU A 19 -6.52 -3.88 16.46
CA GLU A 19 -5.20 -4.49 16.32
C GLU A 19 -5.30 -6.01 16.34
N ARG A 20 -4.46 -6.65 15.55
CA ARG A 20 -4.27 -8.09 15.52
C ARG A 20 -2.85 -8.43 15.92
N SER A 21 -2.71 -9.14 17.01
CA SER A 21 -1.43 -9.53 17.61
C SER A 21 -1.33 -11.04 17.79
N ALA A 22 -0.25 -11.52 18.39
CA ALA A 22 -0.11 -12.93 18.76
C ALA A 22 -1.15 -13.38 19.80
N SER A 23 -1.68 -12.45 20.61
CA SER A 23 -2.74 -12.71 21.60
C SER A 23 -4.16 -12.66 21.03
N GLY A 24 -4.32 -12.33 19.73
CA GLY A 24 -5.62 -12.24 19.07
C GLY A 24 -5.96 -10.83 18.61
N ILE A 25 -7.26 -10.57 18.49
CA ILE A 25 -7.81 -9.28 18.06
C ILE A 25 -8.23 -8.46 19.28
N SER A 26 -7.85 -7.20 19.33
CA SER A 26 -8.27 -6.27 20.35
C SER A 26 -8.67 -4.91 19.76
N PHE A 27 -9.57 -4.23 20.44
CA PHE A 27 -10.10 -2.93 20.05
C PHE A 27 -9.73 -1.89 21.10
N ASN A 28 -9.20 -0.76 20.64
CA ASN A 28 -8.72 0.30 21.51
C ASN A 28 -9.33 1.64 21.12
N CYS A 29 -9.68 2.45 22.11
CA CYS A 29 -10.14 3.82 21.92
C CYS A 29 -8.97 4.79 22.13
N VAL A 30 -8.88 5.79 21.26
CA VAL A 30 -7.93 6.89 21.39
C VAL A 30 -8.63 8.06 22.06
N VAL A 31 -8.24 8.34 23.30
CA VAL A 31 -8.87 9.35 24.17
C VAL A 31 -7.92 10.51 24.37
N ASP A 32 -8.41 11.74 24.15
CA ASP A 32 -7.65 12.95 24.46
C ASP A 32 -7.84 13.34 25.95
N ALA A 33 -6.78 13.70 26.62
CA ALA A 33 -6.77 13.96 28.09
C ALA A 33 -7.76 15.03 28.57
N HIS A 34 -8.32 15.85 27.67
CA HIS A 34 -9.36 16.82 28.03
C HIS A 34 -10.71 16.18 28.39
N GLU A 35 -10.99 14.96 27.96
CA GLU A 35 -12.23 14.25 28.32
C GLU A 35 -12.12 13.57 29.70
N ILE A 36 -10.92 13.15 30.10
CA ILE A 36 -10.68 12.49 31.38
C ILE A 36 -10.89 13.45 32.57
N THR A 37 -10.50 14.72 32.43
CA THR A 37 -10.67 15.73 33.49
C THR A 37 -12.12 16.16 33.75
N ARG A 38 -13.04 15.95 32.81
CA ARG A 38 -14.47 16.28 32.99
C ARG A 38 -15.23 15.22 33.76
N VAL A 39 -14.80 13.97 33.72
CA VAL A 39 -15.45 12.88 34.46
C VAL A 39 -15.06 12.94 35.94
N ASP A 40 -13.80 13.29 36.25
CA ASP A 40 -13.30 13.35 37.63
C ASP A 40 -13.64 14.67 38.37
N ALA A 41 -13.96 15.75 37.64
CA ALA A 41 -14.31 17.05 38.21
C ALA A 41 -15.74 17.13 38.79
N SER A 42 -16.58 16.13 38.52
CA SER A 42 -17.95 16.06 39.06
C SER A 42 -18.06 15.40 40.44
N SER A 43 -16.96 14.91 41.02
CA SER A 43 -16.96 14.16 42.29
C SER A 43 -16.15 14.77 43.45
N SER A 44 -15.63 15.99 43.32
CA SER A 44 -14.97 16.65 44.48
C SER A 44 -15.34 18.12 44.60
N SER A 45 -16.38 18.38 45.38
CA SER A 45 -16.65 19.69 45.98
C SER A 45 -15.92 19.82 47.31
N SER A 46 -15.34 21.00 47.51
CA SER A 46 -14.88 21.64 48.77
C SER A 46 -13.42 21.42 49.19
N SER A 47 -12.57 22.43 49.11
CA SER A 47 -12.23 23.39 50.19
C SER A 47 -11.02 24.26 49.81
N SER A 48 -11.26 25.58 49.93
CA SER A 48 -10.42 26.68 50.44
C SER A 48 -8.93 26.81 50.13
N GLY A 49 -8.59 27.90 49.44
CA GLY A 49 -7.65 28.95 49.91
C GLY A 49 -6.15 28.70 49.80
N GLY A 50 -5.49 29.52 49.02
CA GLY A 50 -4.05 29.72 49.11
C GLY A 50 -3.41 30.22 47.81
N ASP A 51 -2.88 31.44 47.88
CA ASP A 51 -2.31 32.29 46.84
C ASP A 51 -1.24 31.67 45.94
N ALA A 52 -1.31 32.08 44.70
CA ALA A 52 -0.28 32.58 43.78
C ALA A 52 1.08 31.86 43.69
N ASP A 53 1.24 31.07 42.65
CA ASP A 53 2.40 31.28 41.77
C ASP A 53 2.03 30.82 40.35
N ALA A 54 1.99 31.80 39.46
CA ALA A 54 1.60 31.60 38.06
C ALA A 54 2.78 31.07 37.28
N ASP A 55 3.11 29.79 37.46
CA ASP A 55 3.93 29.05 36.55
C ASP A 55 2.99 28.27 35.62
N ALA A 56 2.77 28.86 34.46
CA ALA A 56 1.95 28.27 33.40
C ALA A 56 2.60 26.94 32.92
N LYS A 57 2.38 25.88 33.69
CA LYS A 57 2.61 24.50 33.23
C LYS A 57 1.78 24.32 31.99
N LYS A 58 2.46 24.38 30.83
CA LYS A 58 1.94 23.93 29.53
C LYS A 58 1.33 22.55 29.74
N HIS A 59 0.02 22.46 29.86
CA HIS A 59 -0.68 21.20 29.80
C HIS A 59 -0.43 20.57 28.41
N LEU A 60 0.54 19.67 28.35
CA LEU A 60 0.69 18.74 27.24
C LEU A 60 -0.58 17.89 27.27
N VAL A 61 -1.46 18.06 26.29
CA VAL A 61 -2.60 17.17 26.09
C VAL A 61 -2.01 15.80 25.73
N LYS A 62 -2.01 14.91 26.70
CA LYS A 62 -1.48 13.55 26.53
C LYS A 62 -2.62 12.67 26.02
N THR A 63 -2.58 12.28 24.76
CA THR A 63 -3.50 11.28 24.20
C THR A 63 -3.13 9.92 24.78
N SER A 64 -4.12 9.16 25.25
CA SER A 64 -3.93 7.78 25.70
C SER A 64 -4.68 6.81 24.79
N VAL A 65 -4.15 5.60 24.71
CA VAL A 65 -4.81 4.46 24.05
C VAL A 65 -5.33 3.56 25.16
N GLN A 66 -6.64 3.36 25.18
CA GLN A 66 -7.30 2.56 26.23
C GLN A 66 -8.04 1.38 25.58
N PRO A 67 -8.00 0.18 26.18
CA PRO A 67 -8.83 -0.91 25.73
C PRO A 67 -10.31 -0.50 25.74
N ARG A 68 -11.02 -0.87 24.70
CA ARG A 68 -12.47 -0.68 24.63
C ARG A 68 -13.15 -1.61 25.63
N GLU A 69 -14.25 -1.20 26.26
CA GLU A 69 -15.00 -2.02 27.20
C GLU A 69 -15.54 -3.30 26.57
N ASN A 70 -16.06 -3.18 25.35
CA ASN A 70 -16.59 -4.33 24.59
C ASN A 70 -15.46 -4.94 23.75
N GLN A 71 -14.87 -6.04 24.20
CA GLN A 71 -13.94 -6.86 23.43
C GLN A 71 -14.66 -8.11 22.88
N ILE A 72 -14.11 -8.71 21.83
CA ILE A 72 -14.60 -10.01 21.35
C ILE A 72 -14.28 -11.07 22.42
N LYS A 73 -15.26 -11.88 22.77
CA LYS A 73 -15.03 -13.08 23.56
C LYS A 73 -14.16 -14.03 22.75
N SER A 74 -13.13 -14.62 23.38
CA SER A 74 -12.20 -15.55 22.72
C SER A 74 -11.47 -14.93 21.51
N SER A 75 -10.96 -13.70 21.65
CA SER A 75 -10.31 -12.95 20.56
C SER A 75 -9.14 -13.68 19.89
N SER A 76 -8.49 -14.62 20.61
CA SER A 76 -7.41 -15.47 20.08
C SER A 76 -7.87 -16.50 19.03
N GLU A 77 -9.18 -16.75 18.93
CA GLU A 77 -9.77 -17.65 17.95
C GLU A 77 -9.88 -17.04 16.55
N TYR A 78 -9.52 -15.77 16.37
CA TYR A 78 -9.68 -15.04 15.12
C TYR A 78 -8.34 -14.52 14.57
N GLN A 79 -8.21 -14.52 13.23
CA GLN A 79 -6.93 -14.22 12.57
C GLN A 79 -6.99 -13.11 11.50
N SER A 80 -8.13 -12.47 11.30
CA SER A 80 -8.25 -11.37 10.33
C SER A 80 -9.27 -10.33 10.79
N ILE A 81 -9.10 -9.10 10.31
CA ILE A 81 -10.07 -8.02 10.50
C ILE A 81 -10.31 -7.39 9.14
N GLU A 82 -11.54 -7.45 8.65
CA GLU A 82 -11.97 -6.78 7.43
C GLU A 82 -13.22 -5.98 7.72
N TYR A 83 -13.13 -4.67 7.70
CA TYR A 83 -14.26 -3.77 7.94
C TYR A 83 -15.09 -3.53 6.69
N THR A 84 -16.40 -3.27 6.88
CA THR A 84 -17.20 -2.58 5.86
C THR A 84 -16.68 -1.15 5.68
N LYS A 85 -16.92 -0.55 4.51
CA LYS A 85 -16.43 0.81 4.21
C LYS A 85 -16.95 1.88 5.17
N ASP A 86 -18.16 1.70 5.68
CA ASP A 86 -18.78 2.59 6.66
C ASP A 86 -18.40 2.26 8.12
N GLY A 87 -17.67 1.15 8.34
CA GLY A 87 -17.24 0.69 9.65
C GLY A 87 -18.36 0.20 10.55
N SER A 88 -19.53 -0.11 10.00
CA SER A 88 -20.67 -0.65 10.77
C SER A 88 -20.46 -2.10 11.20
N MET A 89 -19.81 -2.89 10.34
CA MET A 89 -19.52 -4.29 10.57
C MET A 89 -18.05 -4.61 10.29
N PHE A 90 -17.58 -5.73 10.82
CA PHE A 90 -16.34 -6.35 10.39
C PHE A 90 -16.48 -7.87 10.31
N ALA A 91 -15.72 -8.47 9.40
CA ALA A 91 -15.60 -9.91 9.26
C ALA A 91 -14.26 -10.40 9.80
N SER A 92 -14.24 -11.56 10.40
CA SER A 92 -13.05 -12.24 10.84
C SER A 92 -13.07 -13.72 10.49
N VAL A 93 -11.92 -14.23 10.13
CA VAL A 93 -11.72 -15.67 9.86
C VAL A 93 -11.27 -16.32 11.16
N ALA A 94 -11.90 -17.42 11.55
CA ALA A 94 -11.46 -18.20 12.71
C ALA A 94 -10.06 -18.73 12.50
N SER A 95 -9.29 -18.91 13.58
CA SER A 95 -7.89 -19.33 13.55
C SER A 95 -7.68 -20.71 12.96
N ASP A 96 -8.69 -21.57 13.05
CA ASP A 96 -8.72 -22.89 12.41
C ASP A 96 -9.07 -22.81 10.90
N GLY A 97 -9.46 -21.64 10.42
CA GLY A 97 -9.88 -21.41 9.03
C GLY A 97 -11.22 -22.06 8.65
N ASN A 98 -12.00 -22.56 9.61
CA ASN A 98 -13.21 -23.33 9.35
C ASN A 98 -14.49 -22.52 9.48
N SER A 99 -14.42 -21.29 9.97
CA SER A 99 -15.56 -20.38 10.03
C SER A 99 -15.17 -18.95 9.70
N VAL A 100 -16.14 -18.20 9.16
CA VAL A 100 -16.06 -16.76 8.97
C VAL A 100 -17.19 -16.13 9.75
N VAL A 101 -16.87 -15.18 10.61
CA VAL A 101 -17.83 -14.54 11.50
C VAL A 101 -17.90 -13.05 11.19
N VAL A 102 -19.11 -12.54 11.08
CA VAL A 102 -19.41 -11.12 10.91
C VAL A 102 -19.89 -10.55 12.24
N PHE A 103 -19.30 -9.45 12.64
CA PHE A 103 -19.57 -8.77 13.90
C PHE A 103 -20.13 -7.38 13.66
N ASP A 104 -21.01 -6.94 14.54
CA ASP A 104 -21.34 -5.54 14.70
C ASP A 104 -20.15 -4.79 15.30
N SER A 105 -19.70 -3.74 14.64
CA SER A 105 -18.50 -3.02 15.08
C SER A 105 -18.72 -2.16 16.33
N GLU A 106 -19.96 -1.83 16.69
CA GLU A 106 -20.26 -1.02 17.87
C GLU A 106 -20.32 -1.87 19.13
N THR A 107 -20.92 -3.02 19.04
CA THR A 107 -21.16 -3.91 20.20
C THR A 107 -20.16 -5.06 20.28
N ASN A 108 -19.46 -5.35 19.19
CA ASN A 108 -18.68 -6.57 18.96
C ASN A 108 -19.52 -7.86 19.13
N ALA A 109 -20.83 -7.75 18.97
CA ALA A 109 -21.71 -8.91 18.94
C ALA A 109 -21.62 -9.63 17.60
N GLU A 110 -21.68 -10.94 17.61
CA GLU A 110 -21.79 -11.76 16.41
C GLU A 110 -23.15 -11.49 15.74
N ILE A 111 -23.13 -11.01 14.49
CA ILE A 111 -24.31 -10.83 13.65
C ILE A 111 -24.59 -12.12 12.89
N SER A 112 -23.54 -12.77 12.39
CA SER A 112 -23.68 -13.82 11.40
C SER A 112 -22.45 -14.73 11.37
N ARG A 113 -22.66 -16.03 11.19
CA ARG A 113 -21.59 -17.04 11.10
C ARG A 113 -21.78 -17.91 9.87
N ILE A 114 -20.69 -18.16 9.18
CA ILE A 114 -20.59 -19.02 8.01
C ILE A 114 -19.63 -20.16 8.36
N ASP A 115 -20.14 -21.36 8.48
CA ASP A 115 -19.39 -22.58 8.81
C ASP A 115 -19.36 -23.58 7.65
N GLU A 116 -20.25 -23.39 6.65
CA GLU A 116 -20.37 -24.29 5.51
C GLU A 116 -19.48 -23.82 4.34
N ASP A 117 -18.76 -24.72 3.70
CA ASP A 117 -17.92 -24.47 2.50
C ASP A 117 -16.88 -23.37 2.66
N VAL A 118 -16.40 -23.12 3.88
CA VAL A 118 -15.40 -22.06 4.17
C VAL A 118 -14.09 -22.61 4.74
N SER A 119 -13.96 -23.93 4.85
CA SER A 119 -12.73 -24.54 5.36
C SER A 119 -11.51 -24.14 4.52
N GLY A 120 -10.43 -23.69 5.18
CA GLY A 120 -9.23 -23.19 4.54
C GLY A 120 -9.37 -21.75 4.02
N THR A 121 -10.32 -20.96 4.53
CA THR A 121 -10.46 -19.54 4.21
C THR A 121 -9.15 -18.80 4.49
N SER A 122 -8.72 -18.02 3.52
CA SER A 122 -7.50 -17.22 3.63
C SER A 122 -7.72 -15.72 3.46
N CYS A 123 -8.77 -15.32 2.75
CA CYS A 123 -9.10 -13.91 2.54
C CYS A 123 -10.61 -13.73 2.48
N VAL A 124 -11.07 -12.61 3.03
CA VAL A 124 -12.45 -12.15 2.94
C VAL A 124 -12.47 -10.69 2.50
N SER A 125 -13.54 -10.23 1.87
CA SER A 125 -13.71 -8.83 1.51
C SER A 125 -15.19 -8.50 1.36
N PHE A 126 -15.62 -7.39 1.98
CA PHE A 126 -16.98 -6.88 1.80
C PHE A 126 -17.16 -6.19 0.45
N SER A 127 -18.36 -6.22 -0.06
CA SER A 127 -18.83 -5.31 -1.10
C SER A 127 -18.91 -3.86 -0.59
N ASN A 128 -19.15 -2.91 -1.49
CA ASN A 128 -19.08 -1.49 -1.16
C ASN A 128 -20.13 -1.03 -0.14
N THR A 129 -21.31 -1.64 -0.13
CA THR A 129 -22.39 -1.34 0.84
C THR A 129 -22.37 -2.26 2.07
N GLY A 130 -21.50 -3.28 2.08
CA GLY A 130 -21.47 -4.29 3.12
C GLY A 130 -22.52 -5.41 2.97
N LYS A 131 -23.34 -5.38 1.90
CA LYS A 131 -24.39 -6.37 1.66
C LYS A 131 -23.81 -7.76 1.37
N PHE A 132 -22.70 -7.84 0.64
CA PHE A 132 -22.06 -9.09 0.25
C PHE A 132 -20.69 -9.25 0.88
N LEU A 133 -20.34 -10.51 1.17
CA LEU A 133 -19.01 -10.92 1.63
C LEU A 133 -18.43 -11.93 0.63
N SER A 134 -17.32 -11.58 0.01
CA SER A 134 -16.54 -12.47 -0.83
C SER A 134 -15.54 -13.25 0.03
N ILE A 135 -15.50 -14.57 -0.15
CA ILE A 135 -14.61 -15.48 0.61
C ILE A 135 -13.76 -16.25 -0.38
N TYR A 136 -12.43 -16.18 -0.21
CA TYR A 136 -11.48 -17.02 -0.92
C TYR A 136 -10.87 -18.03 0.03
N ARG A 137 -10.87 -19.30 -0.38
CA ARG A 137 -10.26 -20.42 0.33
C ARG A 137 -9.20 -21.12 -0.52
N LYS A 138 -8.20 -21.68 0.13
CA LYS A 138 -7.23 -22.53 -0.56
C LYS A 138 -7.95 -23.82 -0.93
N GLY A 139 -8.18 -24.04 -2.23
CA GLY A 139 -8.84 -25.25 -2.71
C GLY A 139 -8.06 -26.51 -2.37
N ALA A 140 -8.74 -27.52 -1.86
CA ALA A 140 -8.21 -28.85 -1.76
C ALA A 140 -8.15 -29.48 -3.17
N ASN A 141 -7.02 -30.08 -3.53
CA ASN A 141 -6.94 -30.90 -4.73
C ASN A 141 -7.62 -32.24 -4.42
N HIS A 142 -8.83 -32.45 -4.92
CA HIS A 142 -9.45 -33.75 -4.81
C HIS A 142 -8.76 -34.79 -5.68
N ALA A 143 -8.60 -35.99 -5.16
CA ALA A 143 -7.97 -37.15 -5.82
C ALA A 143 -8.68 -37.57 -7.14
N GLY A 144 -9.83 -36.97 -7.47
CA GLY A 144 -10.62 -37.25 -8.67
C GLY A 144 -10.48 -36.24 -9.82
N GLY A 145 -9.60 -35.24 -9.72
CA GLY A 145 -9.34 -34.27 -10.81
C GLY A 145 -10.42 -33.19 -11.01
N THR A 146 -11.52 -33.20 -10.26
CA THR A 146 -12.51 -32.13 -10.25
C THR A 146 -11.99 -30.95 -9.42
N LYS A 147 -11.99 -29.77 -10.01
CA LYS A 147 -11.57 -28.54 -9.33
C LYS A 147 -12.70 -28.06 -8.46
N GLU A 148 -12.45 -28.01 -7.16
CA GLU A 148 -13.39 -27.46 -6.19
C GLU A 148 -13.56 -25.96 -6.38
N LYS A 149 -14.81 -25.46 -6.34
CA LYS A 149 -15.10 -24.03 -6.30
C LYS A 149 -14.52 -23.46 -4.99
N ASN A 150 -13.69 -22.44 -5.09
CA ASN A 150 -12.90 -21.90 -3.97
C ASN A 150 -13.06 -20.38 -3.75
N LEU A 151 -13.91 -19.75 -4.53
CA LEU A 151 -14.29 -18.36 -4.41
C LEU A 151 -15.81 -18.28 -4.34
N SER A 152 -16.35 -17.76 -3.24
CA SER A 152 -17.79 -17.66 -3.00
C SER A 152 -18.20 -16.25 -2.60
N VAL A 153 -19.47 -15.91 -2.85
CA VAL A 153 -20.12 -14.68 -2.39
C VAL A 153 -21.29 -15.06 -1.51
N TRP A 154 -21.35 -14.41 -0.37
CA TRP A 154 -22.41 -14.60 0.62
C TRP A 154 -23.15 -13.30 0.83
N GLU A 155 -24.48 -13.35 0.79
CA GLU A 155 -25.33 -12.23 1.18
C GLU A 155 -25.43 -12.22 2.70
N ILE A 156 -25.01 -11.09 3.30
CA ILE A 156 -25.05 -10.87 4.74
C ILE A 156 -26.36 -10.13 5.04
N LYS A 157 -27.18 -10.74 5.86
CA LYS A 157 -28.47 -10.16 6.31
C LYS A 157 -28.37 -9.78 7.77
N ASN A 158 -28.90 -8.62 8.10
CA ASN A 158 -29.03 -8.19 9.49
C ASN A 158 -30.20 -8.93 10.13
N GLY A 159 -29.96 -9.60 11.26
CA GLY A 159 -30.98 -10.29 12.03
C GLY A 159 -30.76 -11.81 12.15
N GLU A 160 -31.84 -12.55 12.48
CA GLU A 160 -31.76 -13.99 12.75
C GLU A 160 -31.61 -14.88 11.49
N GLU A 161 -31.67 -14.29 10.29
CA GLU A 161 -31.51 -15.06 9.06
C GLU A 161 -30.01 -15.43 8.82
N ARG A 162 -29.78 -16.72 8.52
CA ARG A 162 -28.46 -17.22 8.18
C ARG A 162 -27.94 -16.58 6.88
N PRO A 163 -26.61 -16.34 6.75
CA PRO A 163 -26.01 -15.90 5.51
C PRO A 163 -26.35 -16.85 4.37
N LYS A 164 -26.66 -16.30 3.21
CA LYS A 164 -26.98 -17.10 2.02
C LYS A 164 -25.83 -17.06 1.03
N LYS A 165 -25.32 -18.23 0.63
CA LYS A 165 -24.38 -18.32 -0.48
C LYS A 165 -25.15 -18.01 -1.77
N VAL A 166 -24.79 -16.90 -2.45
CA VAL A 166 -25.45 -16.43 -3.68
C VAL A 166 -24.66 -16.74 -4.94
N PHE A 167 -23.34 -16.94 -4.82
CA PHE A 167 -22.49 -17.24 -5.95
C PHE A 167 -21.27 -18.04 -5.52
N GLU A 168 -20.77 -18.93 -6.40
CA GLU A 168 -19.49 -19.60 -6.20
C GLU A 168 -18.83 -19.95 -7.53
N CYS A 169 -17.50 -19.92 -7.57
CA CYS A 169 -16.75 -20.22 -8.76
C CYS A 169 -15.33 -20.74 -8.44
N PHE A 170 -14.66 -21.27 -9.44
CA PHE A 170 -13.25 -21.65 -9.33
C PHE A 170 -12.33 -20.50 -9.69
N GLN A 171 -11.40 -20.16 -8.79
CA GLN A 171 -10.29 -19.24 -9.03
C GLN A 171 -8.97 -20.04 -9.08
N LYS A 172 -8.33 -20.04 -10.26
CA LYS A 172 -7.15 -20.88 -10.52
C LYS A 172 -5.93 -20.47 -9.72
N THR A 173 -5.64 -19.18 -9.66
CA THR A 173 -4.43 -18.63 -9.05
C THR A 173 -4.83 -17.51 -8.11
N PHE A 174 -4.21 -17.45 -6.94
CA PHE A 174 -4.38 -16.33 -6.02
C PHE A 174 -3.21 -15.37 -6.13
N VAL A 175 -3.51 -14.12 -6.48
CA VAL A 175 -2.57 -12.99 -6.51
C VAL A 175 -3.11 -11.93 -5.55
N LYS A 176 -2.40 -11.68 -4.46
CA LYS A 176 -2.87 -10.77 -3.40
C LYS A 176 -3.15 -9.35 -3.91
N GLN A 177 -2.39 -8.88 -4.89
CA GLN A 177 -2.55 -7.55 -5.49
C GLN A 177 -3.83 -7.41 -6.31
N GLU A 178 -4.38 -8.53 -6.80
CA GLU A 178 -5.61 -8.57 -7.59
C GLU A 178 -6.86 -8.75 -6.73
N TRP A 179 -6.69 -9.13 -5.47
CA TRP A 179 -7.82 -9.27 -4.54
C TRP A 179 -8.50 -7.93 -4.28
N PRO A 180 -9.84 -7.86 -4.21
CA PRO A 180 -10.83 -8.92 -4.46
C PRO A 180 -11.05 -9.19 -5.95
N TYR A 181 -11.21 -10.47 -6.34
CA TYR A 181 -11.47 -10.87 -7.74
C TYR A 181 -12.88 -10.56 -8.21
N LEU A 182 -13.83 -10.50 -7.28
CA LEU A 182 -15.21 -10.09 -7.49
C LEU A 182 -15.32 -8.64 -7.04
N GLN A 183 -15.49 -7.74 -8.00
CA GLN A 183 -15.53 -6.31 -7.77
C GLN A 183 -16.96 -5.82 -7.95
N PHE A 184 -17.45 -5.03 -7.01
CA PHE A 184 -18.81 -4.51 -7.04
C PHE A 184 -18.82 -3.03 -7.46
N THR A 185 -19.86 -2.60 -8.17
CA THR A 185 -20.16 -1.17 -8.36
C THR A 185 -20.42 -0.51 -7.01
N LYS A 186 -20.34 0.83 -6.93
CA LYS A 186 -20.50 1.56 -5.66
C LYS A 186 -21.81 1.25 -4.94
N ASP A 187 -22.86 0.96 -5.69
CA ASP A 187 -24.21 0.62 -5.22
C ASP A 187 -24.46 -0.89 -5.07
N ASP A 188 -23.45 -1.72 -5.29
CA ASP A 188 -23.51 -3.19 -5.26
C ASP A 188 -24.52 -3.82 -6.23
N ARG A 189 -24.93 -3.12 -7.30
CA ARG A 189 -25.89 -3.69 -8.28
C ARG A 189 -25.23 -4.63 -9.26
N VAL A 190 -24.00 -4.34 -9.66
CA VAL A 190 -23.26 -5.16 -10.62
C VAL A 190 -21.98 -5.68 -9.96
N CYS A 191 -21.74 -6.97 -10.14
CA CYS A 191 -20.50 -7.62 -9.78
C CYS A 191 -19.70 -7.96 -11.05
N ALA A 192 -18.45 -7.52 -11.14
CA ALA A 192 -17.56 -7.82 -12.25
C ALA A 192 -16.46 -8.79 -11.86
N ARG A 193 -16.14 -9.71 -12.75
CA ARG A 193 -15.05 -10.68 -12.60
C ARG A 193 -14.21 -10.74 -13.87
N CYS A 194 -12.90 -10.58 -13.71
CA CYS A 194 -11.94 -10.80 -14.79
C CYS A 194 -11.55 -12.28 -14.84
N VAL A 195 -11.73 -12.92 -15.98
CA VAL A 195 -11.30 -14.29 -16.25
C VAL A 195 -10.50 -14.35 -17.55
N THR A 196 -10.00 -15.52 -17.92
CA THR A 196 -9.19 -15.66 -19.13
C THR A 196 -9.96 -15.23 -20.37
N ASN A 197 -9.45 -14.21 -21.07
CA ASN A 197 -9.98 -13.64 -22.32
C ASN A 197 -11.37 -12.97 -22.22
N GLU A 198 -11.91 -12.77 -21.04
CA GLU A 198 -13.22 -12.11 -20.90
C GLU A 198 -13.40 -11.44 -19.53
N ILE A 199 -14.35 -10.51 -19.47
CA ILE A 199 -14.88 -9.96 -18.22
C ILE A 199 -16.34 -10.36 -18.14
N GLN A 200 -16.73 -10.90 -17.00
CA GLN A 200 -18.08 -11.33 -16.68
C GLN A 200 -18.73 -10.32 -15.75
N PHE A 201 -19.95 -9.91 -16.07
CA PHE A 201 -20.75 -8.98 -15.28
C PHE A 201 -22.04 -9.68 -14.83
N TYR A 202 -22.25 -9.72 -13.55
CA TYR A 202 -23.39 -10.37 -12.90
C TYR A 202 -24.35 -9.33 -12.31
N ASP A 203 -25.66 -9.59 -12.39
CA ASP A 203 -26.63 -8.87 -11.59
C ASP A 203 -26.48 -9.33 -10.13
N ALA A 204 -26.00 -8.45 -9.27
CA ALA A 204 -25.75 -8.79 -7.88
C ALA A 204 -27.02 -8.92 -7.03
N GLU A 205 -28.18 -8.47 -7.53
CA GLU A 205 -29.47 -8.73 -6.87
C GLU A 205 -29.98 -10.14 -7.18
N ASN A 206 -29.61 -10.69 -8.35
CA ASN A 206 -30.02 -12.02 -8.82
C ASN A 206 -28.82 -12.76 -9.40
N PHE A 207 -27.86 -13.11 -8.55
CA PHE A 207 -26.71 -13.88 -9.00
C PHE A 207 -27.12 -15.18 -9.67
N ASP A 208 -26.71 -15.34 -10.92
CA ASP A 208 -26.89 -16.56 -11.69
C ASP A 208 -25.56 -16.92 -12.38
N GLU A 209 -25.06 -18.12 -12.12
CA GLU A 209 -23.82 -18.62 -12.72
C GLU A 209 -23.92 -18.79 -14.24
N THR A 210 -25.12 -18.91 -14.78
CA THR A 210 -25.39 -19.18 -16.19
C THR A 210 -25.84 -17.95 -16.96
N ASN A 211 -26.44 -16.97 -16.29
CA ASN A 211 -27.03 -15.78 -16.89
C ASN A 211 -26.29 -14.50 -16.48
N PHE A 212 -25.27 -14.13 -17.26
CA PHE A 212 -24.44 -12.96 -17.06
C PHE A 212 -24.03 -12.33 -18.40
N VAL A 213 -23.62 -11.08 -18.38
CA VAL A 213 -23.07 -10.41 -19.57
C VAL A 213 -21.57 -10.63 -19.62
N ARG A 214 -21.05 -10.98 -20.79
CA ARG A 214 -19.61 -11.12 -21.01
C ARG A 214 -19.09 -10.18 -22.07
N TYR A 215 -17.97 -9.54 -21.77
CA TYR A 215 -17.15 -8.82 -22.73
C TYR A 215 -15.95 -9.70 -23.10
N ARG A 216 -15.89 -10.15 -24.36
CA ARG A 216 -14.76 -10.94 -24.85
C ARG A 216 -13.59 -10.02 -25.16
N ILE A 217 -12.53 -10.11 -24.38
CA ILE A 217 -11.33 -9.28 -24.50
C ILE A 217 -10.11 -10.22 -24.49
N PRO A 218 -9.68 -10.68 -25.67
CA PRO A 218 -8.57 -11.61 -25.77
C PRO A 218 -7.31 -11.08 -25.09
N GLY A 219 -6.72 -11.89 -24.21
CA GLY A 219 -5.48 -11.56 -23.49
C GLY A 219 -5.66 -10.60 -22.31
N VAL A 220 -6.89 -10.33 -21.85
CA VAL A 220 -7.09 -9.52 -20.65
C VAL A 220 -6.35 -10.12 -19.45
N ALA A 221 -5.55 -9.29 -18.75
CA ALA A 221 -4.79 -9.68 -17.56
C ALA A 221 -5.35 -9.05 -16.28
N LEU A 222 -5.86 -7.82 -16.35
CA LEU A 222 -6.35 -7.08 -15.19
C LEU A 222 -7.58 -6.26 -15.57
N ALA A 223 -8.56 -6.22 -14.68
CA ALA A 223 -9.70 -5.31 -14.76
C ALA A 223 -9.96 -4.66 -13.40
N ARG A 224 -10.34 -3.37 -13.40
CA ARG A 224 -10.71 -2.62 -12.20
C ARG A 224 -11.95 -1.79 -12.46
N LEU A 225 -12.99 -1.99 -11.64
CA LEU A 225 -14.20 -1.17 -11.66
C LEU A 225 -13.95 0.23 -11.09
N SER A 226 -14.57 1.24 -11.70
CA SER A 226 -14.64 2.58 -11.12
C SER A 226 -15.70 2.65 -10.01
N MET A 227 -15.52 3.62 -9.10
CA MET A 227 -16.49 3.90 -8.02
C MET A 227 -17.46 5.03 -8.41
N SER A 228 -17.71 5.24 -9.72
CA SER A 228 -18.69 6.21 -10.20
C SER A 228 -20.10 5.82 -9.78
N GLU A 229 -20.85 6.78 -9.24
CA GLU A 229 -22.25 6.58 -8.83
C GLU A 229 -23.22 6.58 -10.02
N THR A 230 -22.92 7.38 -11.04
CA THR A 230 -23.84 7.63 -12.15
C THR A 230 -23.55 6.80 -13.38
N LYS A 231 -22.26 6.60 -13.68
CA LYS A 231 -21.82 5.90 -14.90
C LYS A 231 -20.61 5.02 -14.57
N PRO A 232 -20.83 3.84 -14.00
CA PRO A 232 -19.74 2.93 -13.69
C PRO A 232 -19.02 2.49 -14.97
N THR A 233 -17.69 2.45 -14.91
CA THR A 233 -16.81 2.03 -15.99
C THR A 233 -15.83 0.99 -15.49
N VAL A 234 -15.22 0.24 -16.39
CA VAL A 234 -14.17 -0.73 -16.07
C VAL A 234 -12.91 -0.43 -16.87
N GLY A 235 -11.81 -0.24 -16.17
CA GLY A 235 -10.47 -0.12 -16.75
C GLY A 235 -9.86 -1.51 -16.92
N VAL A 236 -9.39 -1.81 -18.12
CA VAL A 236 -8.93 -3.14 -18.52
C VAL A 236 -7.54 -3.07 -19.09
N PHE A 237 -6.64 -3.91 -18.63
CA PHE A 237 -5.29 -4.05 -19.19
C PHE A 237 -5.14 -5.34 -19.99
N VAL A 238 -4.60 -5.17 -21.20
CA VAL A 238 -4.17 -6.25 -22.07
C VAL A 238 -2.67 -6.10 -22.29
N PRO A 239 -1.82 -7.02 -21.83
CA PRO A 239 -0.38 -6.95 -21.99
C PRO A 239 0.05 -7.10 -23.45
N GLU A 240 1.29 -6.72 -23.73
CA GLU A 240 1.92 -6.92 -25.04
C GLU A 240 1.99 -8.40 -25.40
N SER A 241 1.58 -8.74 -26.62
CA SER A 241 1.61 -10.11 -27.12
C SER A 241 1.86 -10.16 -28.62
N LYS A 242 2.79 -11.01 -29.06
CA LYS A 242 3.07 -11.30 -30.49
C LYS A 242 3.29 -10.03 -31.34
N GLY A 243 3.97 -9.01 -30.79
CA GLY A 243 4.24 -7.74 -31.48
C GLY A 243 3.07 -6.76 -31.49
N ILE A 244 1.93 -7.09 -30.87
CA ILE A 244 0.83 -6.16 -30.63
C ILE A 244 1.13 -5.45 -29.32
N PRO A 245 1.19 -4.10 -29.31
CA PRO A 245 1.47 -3.34 -28.08
C PRO A 245 0.40 -3.59 -27.01
N GLY A 246 0.83 -3.64 -25.78
CA GLY A 246 -0.09 -3.66 -24.64
C GLY A 246 -1.02 -2.45 -24.64
N SER A 247 -2.18 -2.57 -24.03
CA SER A 247 -3.14 -1.46 -23.97
C SER A 247 -3.96 -1.47 -22.71
N VAL A 248 -4.27 -0.26 -22.22
CA VAL A 248 -5.35 -0.04 -21.26
C VAL A 248 -6.55 0.54 -22.00
N ARG A 249 -7.71 -0.01 -21.70
CA ARG A 249 -8.99 0.36 -22.32
C ARG A 249 -10.02 0.60 -21.23
N ILE A 250 -10.90 1.56 -21.45
CA ILE A 250 -12.02 1.85 -20.55
C ILE A 250 -13.31 1.48 -21.27
N TYR A 251 -14.15 0.70 -20.62
CA TYR A 251 -15.46 0.29 -21.12
C TYR A 251 -16.54 0.74 -20.13
N GLU A 252 -17.73 1.02 -20.64
CA GLU A 252 -18.92 1.18 -19.80
C GLU A 252 -19.33 -0.18 -19.21
N VAL A 253 -19.78 -0.18 -17.97
CA VAL A 253 -20.39 -1.35 -17.36
C VAL A 253 -21.76 -1.58 -18.00
N PRO A 254 -22.09 -2.78 -18.50
CA PRO A 254 -23.36 -3.04 -19.17
C PRO A 254 -24.54 -2.96 -18.19
N ASP A 255 -25.73 -2.65 -18.72
CA ASP A 255 -26.97 -2.84 -18.00
C ASP A 255 -27.30 -4.34 -17.98
N VAL A 256 -26.81 -5.02 -16.93
CA VAL A 256 -26.92 -6.48 -16.81
C VAL A 256 -28.37 -6.92 -16.72
N LYS A 257 -29.22 -6.20 -15.96
CA LYS A 257 -30.65 -6.54 -15.83
C LYS A 257 -31.36 -6.56 -17.17
N LYS A 258 -31.15 -5.52 -17.99
CA LYS A 258 -31.75 -5.42 -19.30
C LYS A 258 -31.26 -6.52 -20.24
N ALA A 259 -29.96 -6.78 -20.24
CA ALA A 259 -29.36 -7.80 -21.09
C ALA A 259 -29.84 -9.21 -20.72
N THR A 260 -29.85 -9.57 -19.44
CA THR A 260 -30.23 -10.89 -18.95
C THR A 260 -31.75 -11.18 -19.03
N SER A 261 -32.59 -10.14 -19.10
CA SER A 261 -34.06 -10.27 -19.28
C SER A 261 -34.47 -10.48 -20.75
N GLY A 262 -33.52 -10.72 -21.67
CA GLY A 262 -33.81 -10.95 -23.08
C GLY A 262 -33.93 -9.67 -23.93
N GLY A 263 -33.59 -8.52 -23.36
CA GLY A 263 -33.62 -7.22 -24.05
C GLY A 263 -32.28 -6.72 -24.57
N GLY A 264 -31.21 -7.52 -24.47
CA GLY A 264 -29.85 -7.13 -24.85
C GLY A 264 -28.96 -8.30 -25.25
N GLU A 265 -27.74 -7.99 -25.67
CA GLU A 265 -26.70 -8.96 -26.03
C GLU A 265 -25.91 -9.37 -24.78
N ASN A 266 -25.94 -10.67 -24.45
CA ASN A 266 -25.24 -11.22 -23.28
C ASN A 266 -23.77 -11.60 -23.58
N ASP A 267 -23.41 -11.71 -24.87
CA ASP A 267 -22.08 -12.11 -25.32
C ASP A 267 -21.53 -11.09 -26.33
N VAL A 268 -20.80 -10.09 -25.84
CA VAL A 268 -20.25 -9.02 -26.68
C VAL A 268 -18.82 -9.36 -27.08
N SER A 269 -18.63 -9.70 -28.36
CA SER A 269 -17.34 -10.15 -28.88
C SER A 269 -16.30 -9.04 -28.99
N GLU A 270 -16.71 -7.81 -29.24
CA GLU A 270 -15.83 -6.65 -29.34
C GLU A 270 -16.53 -5.42 -28.72
N PRO A 271 -16.48 -5.27 -27.39
CA PRO A 271 -17.09 -4.11 -26.76
C PRO A 271 -16.40 -2.80 -27.19
N ASN A 272 -17.18 -1.76 -27.39
CA ASN A 272 -16.66 -0.45 -27.76
C ASN A 272 -15.95 0.18 -26.53
N ALA A 273 -14.66 0.46 -26.67
CA ALA A 273 -13.91 1.17 -25.66
C ALA A 273 -14.20 2.68 -25.73
N VAL A 274 -14.56 3.29 -24.59
CA VAL A 274 -14.72 4.75 -24.45
C VAL A 274 -13.37 5.44 -24.56
N ALA A 275 -12.33 4.85 -23.98
CA ALA A 275 -10.97 5.33 -24.04
C ALA A 275 -9.99 4.17 -24.25
N ARG A 276 -8.89 4.45 -24.96
CA ARG A 276 -7.84 3.46 -25.20
C ARG A 276 -6.47 4.11 -25.23
N LYS A 277 -5.51 3.55 -24.49
CA LYS A 277 -4.09 3.90 -24.53
C LYS A 277 -3.25 2.67 -24.81
N SER A 278 -2.34 2.75 -25.80
CA SER A 278 -1.41 1.68 -26.11
C SER A 278 -0.02 1.99 -25.56
N PHE A 279 0.68 0.92 -25.18
CA PHE A 279 1.99 1.00 -24.55
C PHE A 279 2.95 -0.01 -25.20
N PHE A 280 4.22 0.36 -25.27
CA PHE A 280 5.28 -0.56 -25.61
C PHE A 280 6.07 -0.90 -24.35
N ARG A 281 6.50 -2.16 -24.23
CA ARG A 281 7.36 -2.67 -23.16
C ARG A 281 6.77 -2.60 -21.74
N ILE A 282 5.46 -2.46 -21.59
CA ILE A 282 4.82 -2.54 -20.27
C ILE A 282 4.34 -3.98 -20.08
N SER A 283 4.91 -4.66 -19.08
CA SER A 283 4.55 -6.05 -18.70
C SER A 283 3.44 -6.09 -17.66
N GLU A 284 3.45 -5.14 -16.73
CA GLU A 284 2.49 -5.05 -15.62
C GLU A 284 1.97 -3.62 -15.46
N VAL A 285 0.77 -3.49 -14.93
CA VAL A 285 0.16 -2.19 -14.59
C VAL A 285 -0.52 -2.22 -13.23
N ASP A 286 -0.51 -1.07 -12.57
CA ASP A 286 -1.41 -0.76 -11.46
C ASP A 286 -2.44 0.26 -11.94
N LEU A 287 -3.73 -0.06 -11.80
CA LEU A 287 -4.86 0.77 -12.24
C LEU A 287 -5.50 1.44 -11.03
N LYS A 288 -5.41 2.76 -10.95
CA LYS A 288 -5.95 3.56 -9.85
C LYS A 288 -7.00 4.53 -10.34
N TRP A 289 -8.27 4.21 -10.11
CA TRP A 289 -9.37 5.09 -10.39
C TRP A 289 -9.39 6.31 -9.46
N ALA A 290 -9.79 7.45 -10.00
CA ALA A 290 -10.20 8.59 -9.17
C ALA A 290 -11.39 8.17 -8.29
N PRO A 291 -11.53 8.68 -7.06
CA PRO A 291 -12.63 8.33 -6.16
C PRO A 291 -14.02 8.51 -6.75
N ASP A 292 -14.22 9.51 -7.61
CA ASP A 292 -15.47 9.77 -8.33
C ASP A 292 -15.62 8.98 -9.65
N GLY A 293 -14.60 8.19 -10.02
CA GLY A 293 -14.58 7.43 -11.27
C GLY A 293 -14.34 8.24 -12.54
N SER A 294 -14.01 9.54 -12.44
CA SER A 294 -13.87 10.43 -13.59
C SER A 294 -12.61 10.19 -14.43
N ALA A 295 -11.56 9.59 -13.84
CA ALA A 295 -10.30 9.34 -14.52
C ALA A 295 -9.55 8.15 -13.91
N LEU A 296 -8.62 7.61 -14.69
CA LEU A 296 -7.79 6.46 -14.36
C LEU A 296 -6.31 6.84 -14.45
N LEU A 297 -5.56 6.61 -13.37
CA LEU A 297 -4.10 6.57 -13.40
C LEU A 297 -3.63 5.15 -13.71
N VAL A 298 -2.69 5.04 -14.63
CA VAL A 298 -2.06 3.79 -15.04
C VAL A 298 -0.57 3.87 -14.73
N CYS A 299 -0.13 3.19 -13.69
CA CYS A 299 1.28 3.02 -13.38
C CYS A 299 1.77 1.78 -14.13
N GLY A 300 2.54 1.96 -15.19
CA GLY A 300 3.09 0.88 -16.00
C GLY A 300 4.50 0.52 -15.54
N TYR A 301 4.80 -0.78 -15.48
CA TYR A 301 6.09 -1.33 -15.10
C TYR A 301 6.67 -2.18 -16.23
N CYS A 302 7.97 -2.04 -16.45
CA CYS A 302 8.75 -2.83 -17.38
C CYS A 302 9.89 -3.51 -16.62
N GLU A 303 10.03 -4.82 -16.75
CA GLU A 303 11.08 -5.58 -16.05
C GLU A 303 12.50 -5.23 -16.52
N VAL A 304 12.63 -4.75 -17.75
CA VAL A 304 13.93 -4.45 -18.37
C VAL A 304 14.08 -2.94 -18.58
N ASP A 305 15.04 -2.34 -17.91
CA ASP A 305 15.50 -0.98 -18.21
C ASP A 305 16.38 -0.99 -19.48
N ALA A 306 15.89 -0.38 -20.57
CA ALA A 306 16.63 -0.25 -21.82
C ALA A 306 17.93 0.56 -21.67
N SER A 307 18.01 1.43 -20.66
CA SER A 307 19.18 2.25 -20.35
C SER A 307 20.22 1.53 -19.49
N ASN A 308 19.91 0.35 -18.94
CA ASN A 308 20.73 -0.39 -17.97
C ASN A 308 21.15 0.42 -16.72
N LYS A 309 20.45 1.53 -16.44
CA LYS A 309 20.73 2.39 -15.27
C LYS A 309 20.02 1.91 -14.00
N ASN A 310 18.93 1.15 -14.16
CA ASN A 310 18.11 0.71 -13.05
C ASN A 310 17.90 -0.81 -13.07
N TYR A 311 18.35 -1.47 -12.01
CA TYR A 311 18.14 -2.92 -11.83
C TYR A 311 16.66 -3.31 -11.70
N TYR A 312 15.81 -2.40 -11.25
CA TYR A 312 14.38 -2.64 -10.98
C TYR A 312 13.47 -2.35 -12.20
N GLY A 313 14.05 -2.13 -13.38
CA GLY A 313 13.28 -1.83 -14.58
C GLY A 313 12.86 -0.36 -14.68
N GLU A 314 11.98 -0.08 -15.64
CA GLU A 314 11.42 1.24 -15.90
C GLU A 314 9.96 1.29 -15.43
N SER A 315 9.53 2.47 -14.98
CA SER A 315 8.11 2.73 -14.72
C SER A 315 7.66 4.00 -15.42
N SER A 316 6.39 4.03 -15.79
CA SER A 316 5.75 5.19 -16.42
C SER A 316 4.38 5.42 -15.84
N LEU A 317 3.94 6.68 -15.83
CA LEU A 317 2.62 7.05 -15.37
C LEU A 317 1.82 7.64 -16.52
N HIS A 318 0.61 7.13 -16.71
CA HIS A 318 -0.32 7.61 -17.71
C HIS A 318 -1.65 7.98 -17.05
N PHE A 319 -2.34 8.91 -17.66
CA PHE A 319 -3.61 9.44 -17.23
C PHE A 319 -4.63 9.29 -18.36
N LEU A 320 -5.81 8.75 -18.04
CA LEU A 320 -6.92 8.61 -18.97
C LEU A 320 -8.20 9.11 -18.29
N LYS A 321 -8.92 10.04 -18.95
CA LYS A 321 -10.28 10.36 -18.52
C LYS A 321 -11.26 9.26 -18.89
N ALA A 322 -12.23 9.02 -18.00
CA ALA A 322 -13.23 7.97 -18.21
C ALA A 322 -14.12 8.22 -19.43
N ASP A 323 -14.30 9.47 -19.83
CA ASP A 323 -15.06 9.91 -21.01
C ASP A 323 -14.26 9.88 -22.32
N GLY A 324 -12.97 9.53 -22.26
CA GLY A 324 -12.08 9.52 -23.42
C GLY A 324 -11.62 10.89 -23.91
N SER A 325 -12.00 11.99 -23.24
CA SER A 325 -11.68 13.37 -23.69
C SER A 325 -10.20 13.73 -23.54
N LEU A 326 -9.45 13.05 -22.69
CA LEU A 326 -8.02 13.26 -22.47
C LEU A 326 -7.32 11.96 -22.16
N ASP A 327 -6.25 11.67 -22.90
CA ASP A 327 -5.27 10.64 -22.58
C ASP A 327 -3.87 11.20 -22.74
N CYS A 328 -3.02 11.07 -21.74
CA CYS A 328 -1.64 11.55 -21.80
C CYS A 328 -0.68 10.69 -20.96
N LYS A 329 0.60 10.76 -21.29
CA LYS A 329 1.68 10.38 -20.37
C LYS A 329 1.87 11.53 -19.41
N VAL A 330 1.91 11.26 -18.10
CA VAL A 330 2.19 12.27 -17.09
C VAL A 330 3.64 12.72 -17.22
N ASP A 331 3.85 14.02 -17.39
CA ASP A 331 5.19 14.59 -17.51
C ASP A 331 5.89 14.64 -16.14
N LEU A 332 6.83 13.75 -15.94
CA LEU A 332 7.64 13.63 -14.74
C LEU A 332 8.99 14.29 -14.96
N SER A 333 9.21 15.44 -14.34
CA SER A 333 10.40 16.30 -14.53
C SER A 333 11.72 15.72 -14.00
N LYS A 334 11.72 14.51 -13.45
CA LYS A 334 12.89 13.81 -12.93
C LYS A 334 12.92 12.36 -13.39
N GLU A 335 14.07 11.91 -13.90
CA GLU A 335 14.29 10.51 -14.27
C GLU A 335 14.28 9.58 -13.05
N GLY A 336 13.78 8.37 -13.26
CA GLY A 336 13.75 7.30 -12.27
C GLY A 336 12.34 6.72 -12.06
N PRO A 337 12.19 5.77 -11.14
CA PRO A 337 10.95 5.05 -10.95
C PRO A 337 9.84 5.92 -10.33
N VAL A 338 8.59 5.58 -10.63
CA VAL A 338 7.41 6.03 -9.88
C VAL A 338 7.33 5.18 -8.61
N HIS A 339 7.47 5.81 -7.45
CA HIS A 339 7.44 5.13 -6.15
C HIS A 339 6.02 4.99 -5.62
N ASP A 340 5.20 6.04 -5.77
CA ASP A 340 3.78 6.04 -5.39
C ASP A 340 3.03 7.11 -6.18
N ALA A 341 1.78 6.82 -6.52
CA ALA A 341 0.85 7.76 -7.12
C ALA A 341 -0.51 7.61 -6.44
N GLN A 342 -1.06 8.70 -5.91
CA GLN A 342 -2.28 8.69 -5.12
C GLN A 342 -3.23 9.80 -5.53
N TRP A 343 -4.50 9.46 -5.74
CA TRP A 343 -5.56 10.42 -5.92
C TRP A 343 -5.85 11.19 -4.63
N SER A 344 -6.16 12.47 -4.77
CA SER A 344 -6.84 13.21 -3.71
C SER A 344 -8.26 12.64 -3.54
N PRO A 345 -8.80 12.54 -2.31
CA PRO A 345 -10.18 12.11 -2.10
C PRO A 345 -11.23 12.97 -2.82
N THR A 346 -10.87 14.21 -3.18
CA THR A 346 -11.75 15.10 -3.93
C THR A 346 -11.71 14.88 -5.45
N SER A 347 -10.89 13.96 -5.95
CA SER A 347 -10.65 13.70 -7.38
C SER A 347 -10.11 14.87 -8.21
N GLU A 348 -9.93 16.06 -7.61
CA GLU A 348 -9.44 17.25 -8.32
C GLU A 348 -7.95 17.20 -8.66
N ASN A 349 -7.18 16.46 -7.86
CA ASN A 349 -5.74 16.37 -7.97
C ASN A 349 -5.26 14.95 -7.70
N PHE A 350 -4.04 14.68 -8.15
CA PHE A 350 -3.28 13.50 -7.73
C PHE A 350 -1.85 13.87 -7.39
N ALA A 351 -1.24 13.13 -6.50
CA ALA A 351 0.14 13.31 -6.07
C ALA A 351 1.00 12.16 -6.57
N VAL A 352 2.21 12.46 -7.02
CA VAL A 352 3.15 11.45 -7.53
C VAL A 352 4.51 11.64 -6.86
N CYS A 353 5.05 10.56 -6.31
CA CYS A 353 6.41 10.46 -5.80
C CYS A 353 7.27 9.68 -6.80
N TYR A 354 8.30 10.29 -7.37
CA TYR A 354 9.06 9.72 -8.48
C TYR A 354 10.51 10.17 -8.54
N GLY A 355 11.27 9.47 -9.35
CA GLY A 355 12.66 9.78 -9.65
C GLY A 355 13.65 9.08 -8.72
N PHE A 356 14.91 9.02 -9.13
CA PHE A 356 15.98 8.48 -8.28
C PHE A 356 16.11 9.28 -6.99
N MET A 357 16.47 8.60 -5.89
CA MET A 357 16.62 9.26 -4.58
C MET A 357 17.67 10.38 -4.60
N PRO A 358 17.34 11.51 -3.99
CA PRO A 358 16.13 11.87 -3.25
C PRO A 358 14.93 12.04 -4.19
N ALA A 359 13.85 11.27 -3.98
CA ALA A 359 12.66 11.28 -4.84
C ALA A 359 11.93 12.63 -4.78
N LYS A 360 11.38 13.06 -5.91
CA LYS A 360 10.59 14.27 -6.05
C LYS A 360 9.10 13.96 -5.85
N CYS A 361 8.37 14.84 -5.18
CA CYS A 361 6.94 14.70 -5.05
C CYS A 361 6.21 15.92 -5.64
N THR A 362 5.28 15.68 -6.56
CA THR A 362 4.57 16.72 -7.32
C THR A 362 3.07 16.46 -7.29
N ILE A 363 2.29 17.52 -7.15
CA ILE A 363 0.83 17.53 -7.28
C ILE A 363 0.46 17.91 -8.70
N PHE A 364 -0.46 17.16 -9.29
CA PHE A 364 -1.00 17.37 -10.63
C PHE A 364 -2.49 17.70 -10.55
N ASP A 365 -2.93 18.60 -11.42
CA ASP A 365 -4.34 18.90 -11.66
C ASP A 365 -4.97 17.80 -12.51
N ALA A 366 -6.10 17.24 -12.08
CA ALA A 366 -6.77 16.16 -12.79
C ALA A 366 -7.49 16.61 -14.08
N LYS A 367 -7.84 17.89 -14.22
CA LYS A 367 -8.54 18.39 -15.40
C LYS A 367 -7.62 18.49 -16.62
N LYS A 368 -6.35 18.90 -16.38
CA LYS A 368 -5.37 19.16 -17.43
C LYS A 368 -4.20 18.18 -17.43
N CYS A 369 -4.10 17.32 -16.42
CA CYS A 369 -2.94 16.45 -16.19
C CYS A 369 -1.62 17.23 -16.11
N ALA A 370 -1.64 18.43 -15.52
CA ALA A 370 -0.51 19.34 -15.45
C ALA A 370 0.00 19.47 -14.02
N ALA A 371 1.33 19.57 -13.85
CA ALA A 371 1.94 19.83 -12.55
C ALA A 371 1.51 21.21 -12.02
N THR A 372 1.03 21.25 -10.78
CA THR A 372 0.54 22.49 -10.14
C THR A 372 1.40 22.90 -8.95
N TYR A 373 1.93 21.95 -8.21
CA TYR A 373 2.73 22.25 -7.03
C TYR A 373 3.78 21.16 -6.76
N GLU A 374 4.96 21.59 -6.35
CA GLU A 374 6.05 20.70 -5.95
C GLU A 374 6.21 20.69 -4.43
N LEU A 375 6.04 19.53 -3.81
CA LEU A 375 6.21 19.32 -2.37
C LEU A 375 7.69 19.20 -1.96
N GLY A 376 8.60 19.17 -2.94
CA GLY A 376 10.03 19.06 -2.75
C GLY A 376 10.57 17.64 -2.94
N ALA A 377 11.87 17.49 -2.68
CA ALA A 377 12.57 16.23 -2.81
C ALA A 377 13.03 15.70 -1.44
N GLY A 378 13.16 14.38 -1.33
CA GLY A 378 13.61 13.73 -0.11
C GLY A 378 13.63 12.21 -0.21
N PRO A 379 13.97 11.52 0.89
CA PRO A 379 13.90 10.06 0.96
C PRO A 379 12.45 9.61 1.12
N HIS A 380 11.62 9.82 0.10
CA HIS A 380 10.18 9.55 0.12
C HIS A 380 9.82 8.46 -0.89
N ASN A 381 8.90 7.57 -0.52
CA ASN A 381 8.35 6.53 -1.38
C ASN A 381 6.87 6.26 -1.11
N THR A 382 6.25 7.04 -0.23
CA THR A 382 4.88 6.80 0.22
C THR A 382 4.13 8.12 0.35
N ILE A 383 2.92 8.18 -0.19
CA ILE A 383 2.01 9.32 -0.14
C ILE A 383 0.71 8.85 0.53
N ARG A 384 0.15 9.65 1.46
CA ARG A 384 -1.20 9.42 1.98
C ARG A 384 -1.94 10.75 2.12
N TRP A 385 -3.06 10.88 1.45
CA TRP A 385 -4.01 11.96 1.65
C TRP A 385 -4.88 11.67 2.87
N ASN A 386 -5.22 12.71 3.63
CA ASN A 386 -6.28 12.56 4.62
C ASN A 386 -7.65 12.47 3.94
N PRO A 387 -8.70 11.94 4.60
CA PRO A 387 -10.02 11.69 3.98
C PRO A 387 -10.68 12.91 3.33
N PHE A 388 -10.29 14.12 3.74
CA PHE A 388 -10.86 15.37 3.22
C PHE A 388 -10.01 16.06 2.13
N GLY A 389 -8.87 15.48 1.74
CA GLY A 389 -7.94 16.10 0.78
C GLY A 389 -7.26 17.39 1.28
N ARG A 390 -7.40 17.70 2.59
CA ARG A 390 -6.84 18.90 3.22
C ARG A 390 -5.38 18.74 3.64
N PHE A 391 -5.02 17.55 4.13
CA PHE A 391 -3.66 17.22 4.53
C PHE A 391 -3.10 16.10 3.65
N ILE A 392 -1.80 16.17 3.41
CA ILE A 392 -1.06 15.12 2.73
C ILE A 392 0.20 14.79 3.51
N MET A 393 0.50 13.51 3.64
CA MET A 393 1.70 12.97 4.24
C MET A 393 2.62 12.41 3.17
N LEU A 394 3.92 12.72 3.27
CA LEU A 394 4.99 12.08 2.52
C LEU A 394 5.88 11.32 3.48
N ALA A 395 6.18 10.08 3.18
CA ALA A 395 7.05 9.26 4.01
C ALA A 395 8.05 8.44 3.20
N GLY A 396 9.13 8.05 3.87
CA GLY A 396 10.11 7.10 3.37
C GLY A 396 10.14 5.83 4.22
N PHE A 397 9.37 4.83 3.83
CA PHE A 397 9.24 3.56 4.55
C PHE A 397 10.07 2.41 3.94
N GLY A 398 10.10 1.29 4.61
CA GLY A 398 10.83 0.09 4.18
C GLY A 398 12.33 0.25 4.37
N ASN A 399 13.08 0.36 3.27
CA ASN A 399 14.54 0.54 3.28
C ASN A 399 14.99 1.98 3.53
N LEU A 400 14.03 2.91 3.68
CA LEU A 400 14.29 4.32 3.95
C LEU A 400 14.22 4.63 5.45
N PRO A 401 14.77 5.79 5.91
CA PRO A 401 14.93 6.08 7.34
C PRO A 401 13.64 6.23 8.15
N GLY A 402 12.48 6.34 7.50
CA GLY A 402 11.20 6.60 8.18
C GLY A 402 10.88 8.08 8.37
N ASP A 403 11.50 8.96 7.59
CA ASP A 403 11.20 10.39 7.65
C ASP A 403 9.80 10.64 7.10
N VAL A 404 9.00 11.40 7.85
CA VAL A 404 7.62 11.75 7.52
C VAL A 404 7.47 13.27 7.51
N LYS A 405 6.83 13.81 6.48
CA LYS A 405 6.49 15.23 6.34
C LYS A 405 4.99 15.40 6.16
N PHE A 406 4.42 16.39 6.84
CA PHE A 406 3.00 16.72 6.79
C PHE A 406 2.80 18.07 6.12
N TYR A 407 1.91 18.13 5.15
CA TYR A 407 1.56 19.36 4.43
C TYR A 407 0.06 19.61 4.54
N HIS A 408 -0.28 20.90 4.60
CA HIS A 408 -1.65 21.39 4.56
C HIS A 408 -1.91 22.09 3.22
N ARG A 409 -2.98 21.72 2.53
CA ARG A 409 -3.45 22.37 1.30
C ARG A 409 -4.12 23.68 1.67
N LEU A 410 -3.67 24.78 1.07
CA LEU A 410 -4.24 26.12 1.23
C LEU A 410 -5.35 26.33 0.21
N PHE A 411 -6.15 27.38 0.40
CA PHE A 411 -7.25 27.74 -0.51
C PHE A 411 -6.79 28.10 -1.93
N ASP A 412 -5.57 28.62 -2.07
CA ASP A 412 -4.94 28.93 -3.36
C ASP A 412 -4.35 27.71 -4.07
N GLY A 413 -4.56 26.51 -3.54
CA GLY A 413 -4.03 25.25 -4.07
C GLY A 413 -2.56 24.98 -3.73
N LYS A 414 -1.88 25.88 -3.04
CA LYS A 414 -0.52 25.67 -2.54
C LYS A 414 -0.51 24.80 -1.30
N PHE A 415 0.67 24.31 -0.93
CA PHE A 415 0.86 23.46 0.24
C PHE A 415 1.84 24.08 1.22
N LYS A 416 1.47 24.09 2.48
CA LYS A 416 2.31 24.56 3.60
C LYS A 416 2.81 23.37 4.39
N LEU A 417 4.13 23.28 4.60
CA LEU A 417 4.72 22.29 5.51
C LEU A 417 4.30 22.58 6.95
N MET A 418 3.63 21.63 7.58
CA MET A 418 3.10 21.72 8.95
C MET A 418 4.08 21.19 9.98
N GLY A 419 4.89 20.22 9.60
CA GLY A 419 5.90 19.62 10.45
C GLY A 419 6.43 18.33 9.88
N SER A 420 7.37 17.74 10.62
CA SER A 420 7.99 16.47 10.27
C SER A 420 8.24 15.63 11.52
N CYS A 421 8.25 14.33 11.36
CA CYS A 421 8.62 13.38 12.40
C CYS A 421 9.40 12.20 11.79
N ARG A 422 9.86 11.31 12.65
CA ARG A 422 10.54 10.09 12.23
C ARG A 422 9.79 8.86 12.75
N ALA A 423 9.13 8.16 11.84
CA ALA A 423 8.44 6.89 12.08
C ALA A 423 9.33 5.73 11.58
N ALA A 424 10.48 5.54 12.24
CA ALA A 424 11.44 4.49 11.89
C ALA A 424 10.77 3.11 11.93
N CYS A 425 11.21 2.21 11.06
CA CYS A 425 10.72 0.85 10.94
C CYS A 425 9.23 0.70 10.56
N SER A 426 8.51 1.79 10.31
CA SER A 426 7.10 1.74 9.93
C SER A 426 6.91 1.10 8.57
N VAL A 427 5.87 0.28 8.45
CA VAL A 427 5.49 -0.47 7.25
C VAL A 427 4.20 0.08 6.67
N THR A 428 3.27 0.49 7.53
CA THR A 428 1.97 1.03 7.13
C THR A 428 1.78 2.44 7.66
N ALA A 429 0.94 3.20 6.97
CA ALA A 429 0.49 4.51 7.41
C ALA A 429 -0.95 4.75 6.94
N GLU A 430 -1.81 5.15 7.86
CA GLU A 430 -3.22 5.38 7.62
C GLU A 430 -3.72 6.60 8.40
N TRP A 431 -4.50 7.47 7.73
CA TRP A 431 -5.15 8.58 8.38
C TRP A 431 -6.41 8.13 9.12
N SER A 432 -6.64 8.68 10.30
CA SER A 432 -7.90 8.48 11.01
C SER A 432 -9.09 9.01 10.20
N PRO A 433 -10.31 8.48 10.39
CA PRO A 433 -11.50 8.96 9.70
C PRO A 433 -11.78 10.46 9.88
N CYS A 434 -11.42 11.05 11.02
CA CYS A 434 -11.50 12.50 11.24
C CYS A 434 -10.41 13.31 10.50
N GLY A 435 -9.43 12.64 9.85
CA GLY A 435 -8.37 13.24 9.06
C GLY A 435 -7.34 14.06 9.85
N ARG A 436 -7.28 13.94 11.18
CA ARG A 436 -6.38 14.75 12.03
C ARG A 436 -5.25 13.95 12.69
N ARG A 437 -5.34 12.63 12.70
CA ARG A 437 -4.35 11.71 13.25
C ARG A 437 -3.86 10.76 12.18
N LEU A 438 -2.58 10.43 12.22
CA LEU A 438 -1.96 9.42 11.37
C LEU A 438 -1.52 8.27 12.25
N LEU A 439 -1.94 7.06 11.92
CA LEU A 439 -1.46 5.81 12.49
C LEU A 439 -0.30 5.31 11.65
N THR A 440 0.82 4.97 12.26
CA THR A 440 1.93 4.25 11.61
C THR A 440 2.23 2.99 12.40
N SER A 441 2.47 1.86 11.74
CA SER A 441 2.74 0.61 12.43
C SER A 441 3.95 -0.14 11.90
N THR A 442 4.61 -0.87 12.81
CA THR A 442 5.66 -1.85 12.56
C THR A 442 5.08 -3.22 12.80
N VAL A 443 4.95 -4.03 11.74
CA VAL A 443 4.20 -5.29 11.78
C VAL A 443 5.02 -6.49 11.31
N ALA A 444 4.77 -7.64 11.96
CA ALA A 444 5.26 -8.94 11.55
C ALA A 444 4.44 -9.46 10.32
N PRO A 445 5.00 -10.34 9.48
CA PRO A 445 6.33 -10.94 9.54
C PRO A 445 7.42 -10.08 8.88
N ARG A 446 7.09 -8.90 8.34
CA ARG A 446 8.06 -8.07 7.63
C ARG A 446 9.19 -7.60 8.54
N LEU A 447 8.84 -7.18 9.76
CA LEU A 447 9.79 -6.85 10.82
C LEU A 447 9.34 -7.57 12.09
N ASN A 448 10.27 -8.27 12.74
CA ASN A 448 10.01 -9.01 14.00
C ASN A 448 10.61 -8.31 15.22
N VAL A 449 11.04 -7.06 15.05
CA VAL A 449 11.57 -6.20 16.12
C VAL A 449 10.80 -4.89 16.13
N ASP A 450 10.71 -4.25 17.29
CA ASP A 450 10.04 -2.96 17.50
C ASP A 450 8.59 -2.95 16.98
N ASN A 451 7.89 -4.10 17.13
CA ASN A 451 6.49 -4.20 16.74
C ASN A 451 5.63 -3.28 17.60
N GLY A 452 4.69 -2.64 16.98
CA GLY A 452 3.81 -1.69 17.65
C GLY A 452 3.28 -0.63 16.69
N PHE A 453 2.60 0.35 17.24
CA PHE A 453 2.06 1.44 16.45
C PHE A 453 2.25 2.79 17.13
N LYS A 454 2.25 3.86 16.31
CA LYS A 454 2.39 5.25 16.75
C LYS A 454 1.27 6.07 16.15
N ILE A 455 0.75 7.00 16.96
CA ILE A 455 -0.28 7.94 16.53
C ILE A 455 0.34 9.33 16.50
N TRP A 456 0.24 9.98 15.35
CA TRP A 456 0.79 11.30 15.10
C TRP A 456 -0.34 12.28 14.82
N ARG A 457 -0.19 13.52 15.28
CA ARG A 457 -1.02 14.62 14.82
C ARG A 457 -0.60 15.08 13.42
N TYR A 458 -1.50 15.72 12.69
CA TYR A 458 -1.24 16.26 11.34
C TYR A 458 -0.05 17.24 11.22
N ASN A 459 0.55 17.66 12.35
CA ASN A 459 1.75 18.51 12.41
C ASN A 459 3.03 17.74 12.78
N GLY A 460 2.97 16.42 12.91
CA GLY A 460 4.10 15.55 13.26
C GLY A 460 4.35 15.38 14.76
N GLU A 461 3.46 15.89 15.62
CA GLU A 461 3.50 15.65 17.07
C GLU A 461 3.13 14.20 17.37
N LEU A 462 3.95 13.51 18.17
CA LEU A 462 3.65 12.17 18.65
C LEU A 462 2.60 12.25 19.75
N LEU A 463 1.45 11.64 19.52
CA LEU A 463 0.34 11.60 20.47
C LEU A 463 0.37 10.34 21.35
N ALA A 464 0.66 9.18 20.75
CA ALA A 464 0.75 7.92 21.47
C ALA A 464 1.76 6.97 20.80
N HIS A 465 2.34 6.09 21.60
CA HIS A 465 3.23 5.02 21.16
C HIS A 465 2.91 3.76 21.97
N GLU A 466 2.49 2.73 21.27
CA GLU A 466 2.14 1.43 21.83
C GLU A 466 3.09 0.37 21.31
N GLU A 467 3.77 -0.32 22.20
CA GLU A 467 4.65 -1.45 21.87
C GLU A 467 3.89 -2.76 22.02
N ARG A 468 4.17 -3.70 21.14
CA ARG A 468 3.59 -5.04 21.13
C ARG A 468 4.70 -6.07 20.91
N GLU A 469 4.63 -7.19 21.59
CA GLU A 469 5.58 -8.29 21.37
C GLU A 469 5.54 -8.73 19.90
N LYS A 470 4.34 -8.92 19.35
CA LYS A 470 4.14 -9.29 17.95
C LYS A 470 2.83 -8.72 17.44
N LEU A 471 2.93 -7.74 16.57
CA LEU A 471 1.80 -7.08 15.91
C LEU A 471 1.73 -7.54 14.45
N TYR A 472 0.57 -7.98 14.01
CA TYR A 472 0.33 -8.35 12.61
C TYR A 472 -0.38 -7.26 11.83
N GLU A 473 -1.24 -6.47 12.51
CA GLU A 473 -2.06 -5.43 11.89
C GLU A 473 -2.52 -4.42 12.94
N ALA A 474 -2.61 -3.16 12.55
CA ALA A 474 -3.28 -2.11 13.29
C ALA A 474 -3.94 -1.18 12.28
N VAL A 475 -5.26 -1.00 12.40
CA VAL A 475 -6.09 -0.24 11.45
C VAL A 475 -7.10 0.62 12.21
N TRP A 476 -7.41 1.79 11.65
CA TRP A 476 -8.53 2.59 12.13
C TRP A 476 -9.85 1.89 11.78
N ARG A 477 -10.81 1.93 12.68
CA ARG A 477 -12.19 1.61 12.32
C ARG A 477 -12.69 2.66 11.32
N PRO A 478 -13.09 2.29 10.11
CA PRO A 478 -13.68 3.21 9.16
C PRO A 478 -14.95 3.86 9.73
N ARG A 479 -15.38 4.95 9.15
CA ARG A 479 -16.64 5.61 9.52
C ARG A 479 -17.35 6.03 8.24
N LYS A 480 -18.67 6.07 8.32
CA LYS A 480 -19.51 6.52 7.20
C LYS A 480 -19.06 7.90 6.71
N GLU A 481 -19.08 8.09 5.41
CA GLU A 481 -18.81 9.39 4.80
C GLU A 481 -19.70 10.47 5.42
N GLY A 482 -19.10 11.61 5.79
CA GLY A 482 -19.81 12.69 6.50
C GLY A 482 -19.91 12.53 8.02
N ALA A 483 -19.44 11.42 8.60
CA ALA A 483 -19.44 11.24 10.07
C ALA A 483 -18.58 12.27 10.82
N TYR A 484 -17.57 12.83 10.14
CA TYR A 484 -16.73 13.88 10.71
C TYR A 484 -16.71 15.12 9.80
N PRO A 485 -16.72 16.33 10.36
CA PRO A 485 -16.53 17.54 9.57
C PRO A 485 -15.07 17.71 9.15
N SER A 486 -14.86 18.36 7.99
CA SER A 486 -13.52 18.76 7.55
C SER A 486 -12.99 19.93 8.34
N LEU A 487 -12.28 19.67 9.44
CA LEU A 487 -11.75 20.69 10.32
C LEU A 487 -10.41 21.27 9.81
N GLY A 488 -10.24 22.58 10.00
CA GLY A 488 -9.00 23.30 9.72
C GLY A 488 -7.88 23.03 10.73
N ILE A 489 -6.83 23.82 10.64
CA ILE A 489 -5.71 23.80 11.55
C ILE A 489 -6.16 24.39 12.89
N SER A 490 -5.82 23.71 14.01
CA SER A 490 -6.06 24.26 15.35
C SER A 490 -5.25 25.55 15.57
N LYS A 491 -5.86 26.58 16.18
CA LYS A 491 -5.22 27.88 16.42
C LYS A 491 -3.88 27.78 17.17
N ASN A 492 -3.74 26.76 18.03
CA ASN A 492 -2.56 26.53 18.87
C ASN A 492 -1.57 25.50 18.25
N SER A 493 -1.78 25.07 17.01
CA SER A 493 -0.90 24.10 16.37
C SER A 493 0.43 24.73 16.02
N LYS A 494 1.50 24.32 16.69
CA LYS A 494 2.88 24.71 16.37
C LYS A 494 3.47 23.72 15.37
N ARG A 495 4.37 24.22 14.50
CA ARG A 495 5.17 23.35 13.64
C ARG A 495 6.11 22.52 14.49
N VAL A 496 6.13 21.21 14.27
CA VAL A 496 7.06 20.27 14.90
C VAL A 496 8.15 19.92 13.91
N GLU A 497 9.41 20.08 14.31
CA GLU A 497 10.56 19.70 13.50
C GLU A 497 11.25 18.49 14.15
N GLY A 498 11.29 17.36 13.45
CA GLY A 498 12.11 16.20 13.77
C GLY A 498 11.77 15.49 15.08
N GLY A 499 10.49 15.31 15.42
CA GLY A 499 10.09 14.53 16.60
C GLY A 499 10.63 13.10 16.56
N SER A 500 11.67 12.81 17.37
CA SER A 500 12.13 11.44 17.62
C SER A 500 11.16 10.75 18.59
N ALA A 501 10.91 9.47 18.38
CA ALA A 501 10.06 8.64 19.24
C ALA A 501 10.64 8.39 20.66
N ASN A 502 11.88 8.79 20.90
CA ASN A 502 12.49 8.72 22.23
C ASN A 502 12.34 10.08 22.89
N GLY A 503 11.61 10.12 24.01
CA GLY A 503 11.26 11.30 24.79
C GLY A 503 12.42 12.06 25.44
N SER A 504 13.48 12.33 24.68
CA SER A 504 14.53 13.28 24.99
C SER A 504 14.40 14.44 24.02
N ALA A 505 13.95 15.56 24.54
CA ALA A 505 13.95 16.84 23.84
C ALA A 505 15.39 17.19 23.43
N ASN A 506 15.54 17.57 22.15
CA ASN A 506 16.69 18.25 21.61
C ASN A 506 18.02 17.45 21.51
N ALA A 507 18.13 16.61 20.49
CA ALA A 507 19.40 16.49 19.75
C ALA A 507 19.08 15.99 18.34
N ILE A 508 19.31 16.82 17.35
CA ILE A 508 19.56 16.36 15.98
C ILE A 508 20.84 15.53 16.12
N PRO A 509 20.86 14.19 15.84
CA PRO A 509 22.13 13.49 15.76
C PRO A 509 22.90 14.11 14.62
N GLU A 510 24.09 14.64 14.91
CA GLU A 510 25.09 14.96 13.91
C GLU A 510 25.20 13.80 12.91
N LYS A 511 25.41 14.13 11.64
CA LYS A 511 25.69 13.15 10.58
C LYS A 511 26.53 12.02 11.14
N PRO A 512 26.18 10.74 10.94
CA PRO A 512 27.04 9.65 11.33
C PRO A 512 28.42 9.91 10.70
N ALA A 513 29.43 9.97 11.54
CA ALA A 513 30.79 10.14 11.11
C ALA A 513 31.08 9.10 10.03
N ALA A 514 31.69 9.53 8.93
CA ALA A 514 32.05 8.65 7.84
C ALA A 514 32.74 7.40 8.39
N PHE A 515 32.29 6.23 7.95
CA PHE A 515 32.84 4.94 8.37
C PHE A 515 34.37 4.97 8.15
N VAL A 516 35.15 4.97 9.24
CA VAL A 516 36.60 4.85 9.20
C VAL A 516 36.95 3.36 9.36
N PRO A 517 37.53 2.74 8.34
CA PRO A 517 37.95 1.35 8.40
C PRO A 517 38.87 1.07 9.60
N PRO A 518 38.81 -0.13 10.23
CA PRO A 518 39.54 -0.44 11.46
C PRO A 518 41.05 -0.23 11.42
N HIS A 519 41.68 -0.29 10.23
CA HIS A 519 43.10 -0.09 10.04
C HIS A 519 43.56 1.37 10.12
N LEU A 520 42.63 2.32 10.17
CA LEU A 520 42.89 3.74 10.31
C LEU A 520 42.55 4.30 11.72
N ARG A 521 42.11 3.45 12.65
CA ARG A 521 41.72 3.87 14.01
C ARG A 521 42.86 4.05 15.01
N ASN A 522 44.10 3.64 14.69
CA ASN A 522 45.22 3.67 15.63
C ASN A 522 46.33 4.58 15.16
N LYS A 523 46.09 5.91 15.14
CA LYS A 523 47.18 6.91 15.21
C LYS A 523 46.61 8.24 15.71
N SER A 524 46.29 8.33 16.99
CA SER A 524 46.30 9.58 17.75
C SER A 524 46.13 9.26 19.22
N GLY A 525 47.20 8.94 19.86
CA GLY A 525 47.32 8.93 21.30
C GLY A 525 48.68 9.50 21.65
N GLY A 526 48.71 10.68 22.28
CA GLY A 526 49.94 11.19 22.89
C GLY A 526 50.10 12.68 22.87
N SER A 527 49.72 13.30 23.98
CA SER A 527 50.33 14.45 24.69
C SER A 527 50.31 15.86 24.12
N SER A 528 49.68 16.66 24.91
CA SER A 528 49.82 18.10 25.22
C SER A 528 51.22 18.72 25.03
N ALA A 529 51.30 19.94 24.45
CA ALA A 529 51.77 21.16 25.08
C ALA A 529 51.98 22.30 24.05
N SER A 530 51.38 23.41 24.38
CA SER A 530 51.79 24.83 24.24
C SER A 530 52.66 25.30 23.08
N GLY A 531 52.19 26.38 22.44
CA GLY A 531 53.01 27.57 22.18
C GLY A 531 53.40 27.85 20.75
N GLY A 532 53.03 29.03 20.27
CA GLY A 532 53.93 29.85 19.47
C GLY A 532 53.59 30.13 18.01
N MET A 533 53.27 31.35 17.78
CA MET A 533 53.22 32.12 16.53
C MET A 533 54.33 31.80 15.52
N GLY A 534 54.04 31.99 14.22
CA GLY A 534 55.06 32.15 13.21
C GLY A 534 54.58 32.09 11.77
N SER A 535 54.31 33.24 11.21
CA SER A 535 54.13 33.47 9.77
C SER A 535 55.43 33.24 8.97
N ARG A 536 55.28 32.77 7.72
CA ARG A 536 56.03 33.22 6.48
C ARG A 536 55.99 32.12 5.43
N SER A 537 55.35 32.38 4.33
CA SER A 537 55.82 32.85 3.00
C SER A 537 56.72 31.92 2.22
N ASN A 538 56.27 31.58 1.04
CA ASN A 538 56.92 31.52 -0.28
C ASN A 538 58.03 30.48 -0.58
N SER A 539 57.80 29.73 -1.63
CA SER A 539 58.52 29.65 -2.91
C SER A 539 58.25 28.29 -3.56
N GLY A 540 57.68 28.14 -4.71
CA GLY A 540 58.24 28.35 -6.02
C GLY A 540 59.12 27.18 -6.46
N GLY A 541 58.61 26.30 -7.33
CA GLY A 541 59.43 25.26 -7.97
C GLY A 541 58.59 24.56 -9.08
N ASN A 542 58.72 25.07 -10.28
CA ASN A 542 58.36 24.45 -11.55
C ASN A 542 59.05 23.12 -11.76
N PHE A 543 58.37 22.08 -12.18
CA PHE A 543 58.87 21.13 -13.18
C PHE A 543 57.73 20.60 -14.03
N SER A 544 57.92 20.69 -15.33
CA SER A 544 57.02 20.35 -16.41
C SER A 544 57.17 18.90 -16.89
N LEU A 545 56.08 18.47 -17.52
CA LEU A 545 55.91 17.41 -18.54
C LEU A 545 56.04 15.94 -18.13
N ALA A 546 54.90 15.27 -18.16
CA ALA A 546 54.61 14.20 -19.14
C ALA A 546 53.12 13.84 -19.06
N THR A 547 52.39 14.19 -20.10
CA THR A 547 51.03 13.78 -20.37
C THR A 547 50.99 12.30 -20.77
N VAL A 548 50.45 11.46 -19.90
CA VAL A 548 49.85 10.17 -20.28
C VAL A 548 48.41 10.22 -19.78
N SER A 549 47.47 9.99 -20.69
CA SER A 549 46.06 10.22 -20.49
C SER A 549 45.49 9.42 -19.31
N ALA A 550 44.76 10.13 -18.45
CA ALA A 550 44.10 9.58 -17.24
C ALA A 550 43.02 8.52 -17.52
N GLU A 551 42.71 8.27 -18.79
CA GLU A 551 41.68 7.27 -19.19
C GLU A 551 42.24 5.86 -19.28
N GLU A 552 43.46 5.65 -19.76
CA GLU A 552 44.05 4.30 -19.84
C GLU A 552 44.46 3.72 -18.49
N ALA A 553 44.84 4.57 -17.53
CA ALA A 553 45.12 4.15 -16.15
C ALA A 553 43.86 3.77 -15.35
N ARG A 554 42.67 4.28 -15.72
CA ARG A 554 41.39 3.90 -15.11
C ARG A 554 40.86 2.60 -15.65
N ALA A 555 40.98 2.31 -16.93
CA ALA A 555 40.52 1.06 -17.55
C ALA A 555 41.26 -0.20 -17.03
N GLY A 556 42.57 -0.11 -16.79
CA GLY A 556 43.38 -1.20 -16.23
C GLY A 556 43.04 -1.53 -14.77
N LYS A 557 42.73 -0.50 -13.95
CA LYS A 557 42.35 -0.70 -12.53
C LYS A 557 40.96 -1.23 -12.34
N VAL A 558 40.02 -0.91 -13.24
CA VAL A 558 38.64 -1.43 -13.20
C VAL A 558 38.60 -2.91 -13.58
N LYS A 559 39.39 -3.31 -14.59
CA LYS A 559 39.45 -4.73 -15.01
C LYS A 559 40.03 -5.64 -13.92
N ALA A 560 41.13 -5.18 -13.26
CA ALA A 560 41.71 -5.91 -12.13
C ALA A 560 40.81 -5.97 -10.89
N ALA A 561 39.97 -4.96 -10.65
CA ALA A 561 39.00 -4.96 -9.56
C ALA A 561 37.83 -5.90 -9.82
N VAL A 562 37.34 -5.98 -11.04
CA VAL A 562 36.25 -6.90 -11.45
C VAL A 562 36.70 -8.36 -11.37
N ASP A 563 37.89 -8.69 -11.84
CA ASP A 563 38.45 -10.06 -11.76
C ASP A 563 38.74 -10.49 -10.32
N ASN A 564 39.10 -9.58 -9.42
CA ASN A 564 39.25 -9.87 -7.99
C ASN A 564 37.92 -10.05 -7.24
N ILE A 565 36.85 -9.35 -7.65
CA ILE A 565 35.51 -9.52 -7.09
C ILE A 565 34.94 -10.87 -7.54
N ALA A 566 35.12 -11.26 -8.80
CA ALA A 566 34.68 -12.54 -9.31
C ALA A 566 35.39 -13.73 -8.63
N LYS A 567 36.69 -13.62 -8.35
CA LYS A 567 37.42 -14.65 -7.59
C LYS A 567 37.03 -14.71 -6.12
N LYS A 568 36.70 -13.58 -5.48
CA LYS A 568 36.19 -13.57 -4.10
C LYS A 568 34.78 -14.15 -3.98
N GLN A 569 33.92 -13.91 -4.95
CA GLN A 569 32.56 -14.49 -4.95
C GLN A 569 32.58 -16.02 -5.13
N GLN A 570 33.51 -16.55 -5.93
CA GLN A 570 33.68 -18.02 -6.04
C GLN A 570 34.24 -18.68 -4.77
N GLN A 571 35.08 -17.99 -4.00
CA GLN A 571 35.60 -18.50 -2.73
C GLN A 571 34.60 -18.38 -1.56
N THR A 572 33.64 -17.44 -1.62
CA THR A 572 32.65 -17.23 -0.56
C THR A 572 31.45 -18.22 -0.69
N GLN A 573 31.20 -18.76 -1.88
CA GLN A 573 30.19 -19.81 -2.08
C GLN A 573 30.63 -21.20 -1.59
N GLN A 574 31.92 -21.42 -1.29
CA GLN A 574 32.43 -22.70 -0.77
C GLN A 574 32.47 -22.80 0.76
N LYS A 575 32.05 -21.77 1.52
CA LYS A 575 32.15 -21.74 3.00
C LYS A 575 30.90 -21.24 3.73
N ARG A 576 29.70 -21.75 3.39
CA ARG A 576 28.53 -21.65 4.29
C ARG A 576 27.78 -22.95 4.30
N VAL A 577 28.19 -23.86 5.16
CA VAL A 577 27.38 -25.00 5.59
C VAL A 577 26.58 -24.55 6.81
N ILE A 578 25.27 -24.46 6.67
CA ILE A 578 24.35 -24.23 7.80
C ILE A 578 23.95 -25.63 8.30
N PRO A 579 24.13 -25.98 9.58
CA PRO A 579 23.70 -27.28 10.11
C PRO A 579 22.17 -27.36 10.10
N GLY A 580 21.60 -28.33 9.37
CA GLY A 580 20.17 -28.65 9.40
C GLY A 580 19.38 -28.48 8.09
N ALA A 581 20.00 -28.11 6.97
CA ALA A 581 19.35 -28.12 5.67
C ALA A 581 19.75 -29.35 4.86
N GLU A 582 18.78 -30.06 4.28
CA GLU A 582 19.03 -31.14 3.33
C GLU A 582 19.82 -30.63 2.11
N PRO A 583 20.74 -31.42 1.54
CA PRO A 583 21.61 -30.94 0.48
C PRO A 583 20.81 -30.74 -0.81
N VAL A 584 20.78 -29.50 -1.30
CA VAL A 584 20.36 -29.19 -2.66
C VAL A 584 21.38 -29.82 -3.60
N VAL A 585 20.97 -30.90 -4.29
CA VAL A 585 21.80 -31.58 -5.28
C VAL A 585 21.98 -30.66 -6.48
N THR A 586 23.11 -29.99 -6.55
CA THR A 586 23.50 -29.19 -7.74
C THR A 586 23.92 -30.16 -8.85
N GLU A 587 23.20 -30.14 -9.98
CA GLU A 587 23.55 -30.91 -11.19
C GLU A 587 25.01 -30.68 -11.59
N THR A 588 25.77 -31.74 -11.72
CA THR A 588 27.15 -31.68 -12.22
C THR A 588 27.18 -31.34 -13.70
N ALA A 589 28.31 -30.79 -14.19
CA ALA A 589 28.48 -30.46 -15.61
C ALA A 589 28.23 -31.66 -16.54
N ALA A 590 28.48 -32.90 -16.08
CA ALA A 590 28.20 -34.14 -16.78
C ALA A 590 26.68 -34.42 -16.88
N GLN A 591 25.93 -34.17 -15.79
CA GLN A 591 24.47 -34.32 -15.75
C GLN A 591 23.79 -33.31 -16.70
N LYS A 592 24.27 -32.05 -16.70
CA LYS A 592 23.78 -30.98 -17.60
C LYS A 592 24.03 -31.30 -19.07
N LYS A 593 25.17 -31.93 -19.39
CA LYS A 593 25.50 -32.39 -20.75
C LYS A 593 24.62 -33.58 -21.17
N ASN A 594 24.33 -34.48 -20.25
CA ASN A 594 23.47 -35.65 -20.53
C ASN A 594 22.00 -35.22 -20.67
N ARG A 595 21.50 -34.25 -19.93
CA ARG A 595 20.17 -33.66 -20.08
C ARG A 595 19.99 -33.01 -21.46
N LYS A 596 20.94 -32.15 -21.86
CA LYS A 596 20.91 -31.52 -23.20
C LYS A 596 20.94 -32.56 -24.33
N LYS A 597 21.68 -33.67 -24.16
CA LYS A 597 21.72 -34.75 -25.16
C LYS A 597 20.42 -35.56 -25.22
N ALA A 598 19.74 -35.73 -24.10
CA ALA A 598 18.42 -36.37 -24.02
C ALA A 598 17.32 -35.48 -24.62
N GLU A 599 17.34 -34.18 -24.38
CA GLU A 599 16.42 -33.19 -24.94
C GLU A 599 16.56 -33.12 -26.47
N ALA A 600 17.80 -33.11 -26.99
CA ALA A 600 18.07 -33.13 -28.43
C ALA A 600 17.58 -34.43 -29.13
N ARG A 601 17.70 -35.60 -28.44
CA ARG A 601 17.15 -36.87 -28.94
C ARG A 601 15.62 -36.89 -28.93
N ARG A 602 14.96 -36.29 -27.94
CA ARG A 602 13.50 -36.14 -27.88
C ARG A 602 13.00 -35.23 -29.01
N ALA A 603 13.67 -34.09 -29.22
CA ALA A 603 13.31 -33.14 -30.28
C ALA A 603 13.43 -33.79 -31.67
N LYS A 604 14.49 -34.59 -31.90
CA LYS A 604 14.67 -35.31 -33.17
C LYS A 604 13.58 -36.37 -33.40
N LYS A 605 13.19 -37.10 -32.33
CA LYS A 605 12.12 -38.10 -32.41
C LYS A 605 10.76 -37.49 -32.69
N LEU A 606 10.48 -36.33 -32.11
CA LEU A 606 9.26 -35.56 -32.35
C LEU A 606 9.19 -35.03 -33.79
N ALA A 607 10.32 -34.58 -34.34
CA ALA A 607 10.42 -34.12 -35.70
C ALA A 607 10.18 -35.28 -36.71
N GLU A 608 10.72 -36.48 -36.44
CA GLU A 608 10.51 -37.68 -37.24
C GLU A 608 9.05 -38.19 -37.14
N GLU A 609 8.37 -38.05 -35.99
CA GLU A 609 6.94 -38.36 -35.86
C GLU A 609 6.05 -37.35 -36.59
N MET A 610 6.41 -36.07 -36.59
CA MET A 610 5.67 -35.03 -37.31
C MET A 610 5.83 -35.18 -38.85
N GLU A 611 6.95 -35.72 -39.32
CA GLU A 611 7.18 -36.00 -40.73
C GLU A 611 6.41 -37.26 -41.20
N LYS A 612 6.26 -38.28 -40.34
CA LYS A 612 5.46 -39.47 -40.59
C LYS A 612 3.95 -39.23 -40.63
N ASN A 613 3.46 -38.20 -39.95
CA ASN A 613 2.04 -37.82 -39.95
C ASN A 613 1.66 -36.79 -41.03
N LYS A 614 2.58 -36.51 -41.97
CA LYS A 614 2.35 -35.62 -43.13
C LYS A 614 2.18 -36.37 -44.45
N VAL A 615 2.09 -37.73 -44.42
CA VAL A 615 1.76 -38.55 -45.57
C VAL A 615 0.33 -39.09 -45.50
#